data_a5393497def4b06c37dd43610c6f168f
#
_entry.id   a5393497def4b06c37dd43610c6f168f
#
_cell.length_a   1.000
_cell.length_b   1.000
_cell.length_c   1.000
_cell.angle_alpha   90.00
_cell.angle_beta   90.00
_cell.angle_gamma   90.00
#
_symmetry.space_group_name_H-M   'P 1'
#
loop_
_entity.id
_entity.type
_entity.pdbx_description
1 polymer ?
#
loop_
_entity_poly.entity_id
_entity_poly.type
_entity_poly.pdbx_seq_one_letter_code
_entity_poly.pdbx_strand_id
1 'polypeptide(L)'
;PFGTNLIFDCGNIENFTFAIEICEDLWVPNPPSTNHALAGANVILNLSASDEITGKADYRRKLVEMQSAKNICAYIYSSTDLVFAGHNIIAENGTMVAQSKRFESSNITYGDIDLDKIATERQRMTTFYVNPDNEDYMNVSVKLKNKEVKVDRYIDKAPFVPSDTNKRNARCEEILEIQTWGLRRRLEHTGCSNAVIGISGGLDSTLALLVTVKAFDALRLDRK
;
A
#
# COMPACT_ATOMS: atom_id res chain seq x y z
N PRO A 1 -25.76 15.75 -9.88
CA PRO A 1 -25.03 15.48 -11.10
C PRO A 1 -25.02 13.99 -11.42
N PHE A 2 -24.89 13.67 -12.69
CA PHE A 2 -24.73 12.32 -13.20
C PHE A 2 -23.54 12.33 -14.16
N GLY A 3 -22.60 11.39 -13.99
CA GLY A 3 -21.39 11.34 -14.80
C GLY A 3 -20.37 10.32 -14.27
N THR A 4 -19.31 10.10 -15.03
CA THR A 4 -18.23 9.17 -14.69
C THR A 4 -17.05 9.85 -13.98
N ASN A 5 -16.82 11.14 -14.24
CA ASN A 5 -15.71 11.92 -13.70
C ASN A 5 -16.19 12.81 -12.54
N LEU A 6 -16.63 12.18 -11.46
CA LEU A 6 -17.13 12.86 -10.26
C LEU A 6 -16.19 12.61 -9.09
N ILE A 7 -15.77 13.71 -8.45
CA ILE A 7 -15.10 13.67 -7.14
C ILE A 7 -16.09 14.20 -6.10
N PHE A 8 -16.29 13.42 -5.06
CA PHE A 8 -17.14 13.80 -3.94
C PHE A 8 -16.24 14.31 -2.80
N ASP A 9 -16.40 15.57 -2.47
CA ASP A 9 -15.66 16.22 -1.40
C ASP A 9 -16.51 16.33 -0.13
N CYS A 10 -16.03 15.70 0.94
CA CYS A 10 -16.64 15.74 2.26
C CYS A 10 -16.05 16.87 3.10
N GLY A 11 -16.36 18.12 2.74
CA GLY A 11 -15.75 19.30 3.35
C GLY A 11 -15.87 19.46 4.86
N ASN A 12 -16.60 18.57 5.55
CA ASN A 12 -16.70 18.51 7.00
C ASN A 12 -15.89 17.37 7.65
N ILE A 13 -15.16 16.60 6.86
CA ILE A 13 -14.20 15.58 7.29
C ILE A 13 -12.90 15.85 6.58
N GLU A 14 -11.87 16.18 7.34
CA GLU A 14 -10.56 16.53 6.80
C GLU A 14 -9.98 15.39 5.96
N ASN A 15 -9.36 15.73 4.85
CA ASN A 15 -8.74 14.77 3.93
C ASN A 15 -9.68 13.68 3.42
N PHE A 16 -10.99 13.95 3.27
CA PHE A 16 -11.91 12.95 2.77
C PHE A 16 -12.53 13.34 1.43
N THR A 17 -11.98 12.80 0.37
CA THR A 17 -12.49 12.86 -0.99
C THR A 17 -12.68 11.46 -1.54
N PHE A 18 -13.80 11.20 -2.21
CA PHE A 18 -14.00 9.87 -2.78
C PHE A 18 -14.51 9.94 -4.22
N ALA A 19 -14.27 8.85 -4.94
CA ALA A 19 -14.83 8.62 -6.26
C ALA A 19 -15.37 7.19 -6.35
N ILE A 20 -16.21 6.97 -7.37
CA ILE A 20 -16.91 5.70 -7.56
C ILE A 20 -16.52 5.12 -8.91
N GLU A 21 -16.22 3.83 -8.94
CA GLU A 21 -16.15 3.01 -10.14
C GLU A 21 -17.01 1.75 -9.99
N ILE A 22 -17.28 1.06 -11.07
CA ILE A 22 -18.28 -0.02 -11.05
C ILE A 22 -17.68 -1.31 -11.61
N CYS A 23 -17.70 -2.36 -10.78
CA CYS A 23 -17.51 -3.75 -11.15
C CYS A 23 -16.27 -3.99 -12.02
N GLU A 24 -16.47 -4.12 -13.33
CA GLU A 24 -15.44 -4.43 -14.32
C GLU A 24 -14.36 -3.35 -14.44
N ASP A 25 -14.64 -2.12 -14.01
CA ASP A 25 -13.68 -1.03 -14.03
C ASP A 25 -12.35 -1.37 -13.32
N LEU A 26 -12.40 -2.17 -12.26
CA LEU A 26 -11.19 -2.64 -11.58
C LEU A 26 -10.34 -3.59 -12.43
N TRP A 27 -10.95 -4.32 -13.37
CA TRP A 27 -10.32 -5.44 -14.08
C TRP A 27 -9.62 -5.02 -15.37
N VAL A 28 -9.90 -3.82 -15.85
CA VAL A 28 -9.31 -3.28 -17.08
C VAL A 28 -7.85 -2.87 -16.88
N PRO A 29 -7.02 -2.82 -17.94
CA PRO A 29 -5.60 -2.47 -17.83
C PRO A 29 -5.35 -1.08 -17.22
N ASN A 30 -6.25 -0.12 -17.43
CA ASN A 30 -6.22 1.21 -16.85
C ASN A 30 -7.54 1.51 -16.14
N PRO A 31 -7.71 1.11 -14.88
CA PRO A 31 -8.91 1.36 -14.12
C PRO A 31 -9.20 2.87 -13.96
N PRO A 32 -10.48 3.30 -14.04
CA PRO A 32 -10.86 4.70 -13.80
C PRO A 32 -10.36 5.25 -12.48
N SER A 33 -10.26 4.41 -11.44
CA SER A 33 -9.70 4.78 -10.12
C SER A 33 -8.30 5.38 -10.19
N THR A 34 -7.50 5.06 -11.23
CA THR A 34 -6.19 5.71 -11.43
C THR A 34 -6.37 7.20 -11.71
N ASN A 35 -7.26 7.55 -12.65
CA ASN A 35 -7.54 8.95 -12.99
C ASN A 35 -8.28 9.65 -11.85
N HIS A 36 -9.19 8.96 -11.15
CA HIS A 36 -9.88 9.49 -9.97
C HIS A 36 -8.89 9.87 -8.86
N ALA A 37 -7.89 9.01 -8.59
CA ALA A 37 -6.87 9.29 -7.59
C ALA A 37 -5.99 10.48 -7.98
N LEU A 38 -5.62 10.60 -9.27
CA LEU A 38 -4.86 11.73 -9.79
C LEU A 38 -5.68 13.04 -9.80
N ALA A 39 -7.02 12.94 -9.89
CA ALA A 39 -7.94 14.07 -9.75
C ALA A 39 -8.26 14.43 -8.28
N GLY A 40 -7.67 13.72 -7.32
CA GLY A 40 -7.76 14.07 -5.89
C GLY A 40 -8.50 13.07 -5.01
N ALA A 41 -9.22 12.09 -5.56
CA ALA A 41 -9.89 11.09 -4.72
C ALA A 41 -8.89 10.27 -3.91
N ASN A 42 -9.05 10.22 -2.61
CA ASN A 42 -8.23 9.39 -1.73
C ASN A 42 -8.97 8.14 -1.20
N VAL A 43 -10.26 8.04 -1.50
CA VAL A 43 -11.06 6.84 -1.27
C VAL A 43 -11.75 6.45 -2.58
N ILE A 44 -11.62 5.21 -2.98
CA ILE A 44 -12.28 4.65 -4.16
C ILE A 44 -13.32 3.63 -3.70
N LEU A 45 -14.54 3.78 -4.20
CA LEU A 45 -15.65 2.87 -3.96
C LEU A 45 -15.95 2.10 -5.24
N ASN A 46 -15.82 0.78 -5.21
CA ASN A 46 -16.20 -0.09 -6.31
C ASN A 46 -17.45 -0.89 -5.94
N LEU A 47 -18.54 -0.62 -6.65
CA LEU A 47 -19.81 -1.31 -6.51
C LEU A 47 -19.86 -2.46 -7.51
N SER A 48 -19.82 -3.70 -7.02
CA SER A 48 -19.63 -4.87 -7.86
C SER A 48 -20.74 -5.90 -7.75
N ALA A 49 -21.05 -6.53 -8.88
CA ALA A 49 -21.90 -7.70 -9.01
C ALA A 49 -21.18 -8.76 -9.87
N SER A 50 -19.91 -9.01 -9.55
CA SER A 50 -19.06 -9.92 -10.31
C SER A 50 -19.33 -11.38 -9.94
N ASP A 51 -19.46 -12.23 -10.95
CA ASP A 51 -19.59 -13.68 -10.78
C ASP A 51 -18.39 -14.28 -10.03
N GLU A 52 -18.56 -15.44 -9.43
CA GLU A 52 -17.50 -16.15 -8.72
C GLU A 52 -17.10 -17.41 -9.46
N ILE A 53 -15.81 -17.51 -9.76
CA ILE A 53 -15.21 -18.72 -10.32
C ILE A 53 -13.99 -19.12 -9.47
N THR A 54 -13.55 -20.37 -9.61
CA THR A 54 -12.41 -20.90 -8.87
C THR A 54 -11.15 -20.05 -9.09
N GLY A 55 -10.52 -19.60 -8.02
CA GLY A 55 -9.31 -18.78 -8.04
C GLY A 55 -9.54 -17.27 -8.18
N LYS A 56 -10.74 -16.82 -8.57
CA LYS A 56 -11.02 -15.39 -8.78
C LYS A 56 -10.92 -14.55 -7.51
N ALA A 57 -11.22 -15.12 -6.35
CA ALA A 57 -11.14 -14.42 -5.08
C ALA A 57 -9.70 -13.96 -4.74
N ASP A 58 -8.70 -14.80 -5.00
CA ASP A 58 -7.31 -14.43 -4.76
C ASP A 58 -6.81 -13.38 -5.74
N TYR A 59 -7.24 -13.48 -6.99
CA TYR A 59 -6.94 -12.48 -8.00
C TYR A 59 -7.59 -11.13 -7.66
N ARG A 60 -8.87 -11.12 -7.28
CA ARG A 60 -9.60 -9.93 -6.82
C ARG A 60 -8.90 -9.26 -5.65
N ARG A 61 -8.49 -10.03 -4.63
CA ARG A 61 -7.76 -9.51 -3.48
C ARG A 61 -6.48 -8.79 -3.92
N LYS A 62 -5.68 -9.42 -4.78
CA LYS A 62 -4.46 -8.82 -5.31
C LYS A 62 -4.72 -7.54 -6.10
N LEU A 63 -5.78 -7.51 -6.92
CA LEU A 63 -6.16 -6.31 -7.66
C LEU A 63 -6.51 -5.15 -6.72
N VAL A 64 -7.36 -5.40 -5.72
CA VAL A 64 -7.78 -4.37 -4.75
C VAL A 64 -6.58 -3.86 -3.95
N GLU A 65 -5.74 -4.74 -3.42
CA GLU A 65 -4.53 -4.37 -2.68
C GLU A 65 -3.58 -3.57 -3.58
N MET A 66 -3.31 -4.04 -4.79
CA MET A 66 -2.38 -3.38 -5.71
C MET A 66 -2.92 -2.04 -6.21
N GLN A 67 -4.22 -1.94 -6.50
CA GLN A 67 -4.83 -0.69 -6.93
C GLN A 67 -4.82 0.35 -5.80
N SER A 68 -5.05 -0.08 -4.55
CA SER A 68 -4.93 0.81 -3.40
C SER A 68 -3.49 1.27 -3.16
N ALA A 69 -2.50 0.40 -3.35
CA ALA A 69 -1.08 0.73 -3.24
C ALA A 69 -0.63 1.70 -4.31
N LYS A 70 -0.92 1.37 -5.58
CA LYS A 70 -0.52 2.17 -6.75
C LYS A 70 -1.08 3.59 -6.70
N ASN A 71 -2.32 3.74 -6.24
CA ASN A 71 -3.02 5.01 -6.17
C ASN A 71 -2.88 5.71 -4.81
N ILE A 72 -2.16 5.13 -3.87
CA ILE A 72 -2.02 5.62 -2.49
C ILE A 72 -3.40 6.07 -1.97
N CYS A 73 -4.32 5.13 -1.86
CA CYS A 73 -5.71 5.39 -1.50
C CYS A 73 -6.29 4.28 -0.64
N ALA A 74 -7.43 4.54 -0.03
CA ALA A 74 -8.32 3.49 0.42
C ALA A 74 -9.13 2.97 -0.77
N TYR A 75 -9.21 1.67 -0.94
CA TYR A 75 -10.04 1.04 -1.96
C TYR A 75 -11.05 0.11 -1.31
N ILE A 76 -12.33 0.40 -1.52
CA ILE A 76 -13.46 -0.31 -0.93
C ILE A 76 -14.20 -1.02 -2.05
N TYR A 77 -14.06 -2.33 -2.09
CA TYR A 77 -14.77 -3.21 -3.02
C TYR A 77 -15.97 -3.82 -2.32
N SER A 78 -17.16 -3.48 -2.76
CA SER A 78 -18.42 -4.03 -2.24
C SER A 78 -19.06 -4.93 -3.28
N SER A 79 -19.24 -6.19 -2.95
CA SER A 79 -19.80 -7.20 -3.85
C SER A 79 -21.13 -7.73 -3.35
N THR A 80 -22.11 -7.81 -4.25
CA THR A 80 -23.38 -8.48 -3.94
C THR A 80 -23.23 -9.99 -3.88
N ASP A 81 -24.11 -10.63 -3.10
CA ASP A 81 -24.26 -12.09 -3.04
C ASP A 81 -25.14 -12.67 -4.17
N LEU A 82 -25.79 -11.82 -4.97
CA LEU A 82 -26.64 -12.23 -6.08
C LEU A 82 -25.90 -13.09 -7.13
N VAL A 83 -24.58 -12.97 -7.22
CA VAL A 83 -23.71 -13.73 -8.11
C VAL A 83 -22.68 -14.55 -7.32
N PHE A 84 -23.09 -15.03 -6.16
CA PHE A 84 -22.56 -16.12 -5.37
C PHE A 84 -21.57 -15.77 -4.25
N ALA A 85 -20.72 -14.74 -4.32
CA ALA A 85 -19.64 -14.65 -3.37
C ALA A 85 -19.88 -13.70 -2.18
N GLY A 86 -20.50 -12.53 -2.40
CA GLY A 86 -20.64 -11.51 -1.38
C GLY A 86 -19.29 -11.08 -0.77
N HIS A 87 -18.22 -11.04 -1.58
CA HIS A 87 -16.85 -10.83 -1.11
C HIS A 87 -16.51 -9.34 -1.05
N ASN A 88 -16.70 -8.74 0.12
CA ASN A 88 -16.33 -7.34 0.38
C ASN A 88 -14.87 -7.24 0.82
N ILE A 89 -14.16 -6.22 0.34
CA ILE A 89 -12.74 -6.00 0.61
C ILE A 89 -12.51 -4.51 0.88
N ILE A 90 -11.77 -4.21 1.93
CA ILE A 90 -11.28 -2.87 2.25
C ILE A 90 -9.76 -2.94 2.31
N ALA A 91 -9.09 -2.20 1.44
CA ALA A 91 -7.64 -2.07 1.46
C ALA A 91 -7.23 -0.60 1.56
N GLU A 92 -6.10 -0.33 2.20
CA GLU A 92 -5.51 0.99 2.38
C GLU A 92 -4.04 0.94 2.01
N ASN A 93 -3.64 1.71 1.01
CA ASN A 93 -2.25 1.82 0.58
C ASN A 93 -1.53 0.44 0.51
N GLY A 94 -2.16 -0.52 -0.16
CA GLY A 94 -1.66 -1.86 -0.37
C GLY A 94 -1.79 -2.83 0.80
N THR A 95 -2.41 -2.41 1.89
CA THR A 95 -2.61 -3.26 3.06
C THR A 95 -4.08 -3.64 3.20
N MET A 96 -4.37 -4.92 3.38
CA MET A 96 -5.72 -5.38 3.70
C MET A 96 -6.14 -4.84 5.07
N VAL A 97 -7.23 -4.08 5.11
CA VAL A 97 -7.83 -3.58 6.35
C VAL A 97 -8.89 -4.54 6.85
N ALA A 98 -9.80 -4.93 5.96
CA ALA A 98 -10.86 -5.88 6.29
C ALA A 98 -11.33 -6.64 5.04
N GLN A 99 -11.85 -7.84 5.23
CA GLN A 99 -12.54 -8.58 4.17
C GLN A 99 -13.64 -9.46 4.77
N SER A 100 -14.74 -9.63 4.02
CA SER A 100 -15.78 -10.56 4.41
C SER A 100 -15.37 -12.01 4.10
N LYS A 101 -16.03 -12.94 4.77
CA LYS A 101 -16.06 -14.33 4.29
C LYS A 101 -16.94 -14.39 3.03
N ARG A 102 -16.64 -15.31 2.15
CA ARG A 102 -17.45 -15.59 0.97
C ARG A 102 -18.59 -16.55 1.30
N PHE A 103 -19.68 -16.46 0.54
CA PHE A 103 -20.82 -17.38 0.62
C PHE A 103 -21.59 -17.29 1.96
N GLU A 104 -21.61 -16.12 2.57
CA GLU A 104 -22.44 -15.80 3.74
C GLU A 104 -23.52 -14.78 3.38
N SER A 105 -24.75 -15.02 3.84
CA SER A 105 -25.97 -14.27 3.46
C SER A 105 -26.19 -13.03 4.28
N SER A 106 -25.35 -12.35 4.85
CA SER A 106 -25.44 -10.96 5.34
C SER A 106 -24.06 -10.44 5.72
N ASN A 107 -23.43 -9.80 4.74
CA ASN A 107 -22.07 -9.36 4.92
C ASN A 107 -22.00 -7.85 5.00
N ILE A 108 -21.95 -7.31 6.22
CA ILE A 108 -21.47 -5.96 6.42
C ILE A 108 -20.00 -6.09 6.86
N THR A 109 -19.10 -5.43 6.14
CA THR A 109 -17.67 -5.39 6.44
C THR A 109 -17.31 -3.99 6.91
N TYR A 110 -16.66 -3.91 8.05
CA TYR A 110 -16.22 -2.65 8.64
C TYR A 110 -14.69 -2.59 8.65
N GLY A 111 -14.15 -1.37 8.53
CA GLY A 111 -12.73 -1.12 8.67
C GLY A 111 -12.46 0.36 8.85
N ASP A 112 -11.50 0.69 9.70
CA ASP A 112 -11.06 2.06 9.90
C ASP A 112 -9.97 2.42 8.89
N ILE A 113 -10.16 3.53 8.20
CA ILE A 113 -9.23 4.07 7.22
C ILE A 113 -8.55 5.30 7.79
N ASP A 114 -7.23 5.36 7.66
CA ASP A 114 -6.39 6.47 8.09
C ASP A 114 -6.17 7.45 6.92
N LEU A 115 -7.06 8.44 6.82
CA LEU A 115 -7.02 9.45 5.75
C LEU A 115 -5.77 10.33 5.84
N ASP A 116 -5.29 10.64 7.05
CA ASP A 116 -4.11 11.46 7.26
C ASP A 116 -2.83 10.73 6.84
N LYS A 117 -2.79 9.42 7.08
CA LYS A 117 -1.70 8.57 6.57
C LYS A 117 -1.67 8.58 5.04
N ILE A 118 -2.82 8.42 4.39
CA ILE A 118 -2.92 8.48 2.91
C ILE A 118 -2.42 9.83 2.41
N ALA A 119 -2.87 10.93 3.01
CA ALA A 119 -2.43 12.28 2.65
C ALA A 119 -0.92 12.46 2.82
N THR A 120 -0.38 11.99 3.94
CA THR A 120 1.07 12.04 4.24
C THR A 120 1.89 11.22 3.22
N GLU A 121 1.46 10.02 2.88
CA GLU A 121 2.17 9.17 1.91
C GLU A 121 2.14 9.77 0.50
N ARG A 122 1.04 10.39 0.09
CA ARG A 122 0.97 11.15 -1.18
C ARG A 122 1.92 12.33 -1.21
N GLN A 123 2.02 13.08 -0.11
CA GLN A 123 2.95 14.21 0.00
C GLN A 123 4.43 13.77 -0.09
N ARG A 124 4.75 12.61 0.45
CA ARG A 124 6.11 12.05 0.41
C ARG A 124 6.51 11.55 -0.98
N MET A 125 5.54 11.12 -1.77
CA MET A 125 5.80 10.56 -3.11
C MET A 125 5.81 11.66 -4.16
N THR A 126 6.98 12.20 -4.45
CA THR A 126 7.16 13.31 -5.39
C THR A 126 6.75 12.99 -6.84
N THR A 127 6.62 11.72 -7.18
CA THR A 127 6.13 11.25 -8.50
C THR A 127 4.62 11.06 -8.56
N PHE A 128 3.92 11.19 -7.43
CA PHE A 128 2.46 11.12 -7.37
C PHE A 128 1.89 12.54 -7.40
N TYR A 129 1.52 12.97 -8.60
CA TYR A 129 1.00 14.32 -8.81
C TYR A 129 -0.53 14.30 -8.82
N VAL A 130 -1.12 14.99 -7.85
CA VAL A 130 -2.58 15.23 -7.80
C VAL A 130 -2.89 16.54 -8.51
N ASN A 131 -3.83 16.51 -9.43
CA ASN A 131 -4.40 17.69 -10.06
C ASN A 131 -5.87 17.85 -9.68
N PRO A 132 -6.18 18.53 -8.56
CA PRO A 132 -7.55 18.69 -8.09
C PRO A 132 -8.38 19.66 -8.96
N ASP A 133 -7.70 20.48 -9.76
CA ASP A 133 -8.33 21.44 -10.70
C ASP A 133 -8.47 20.83 -12.11
N ASN A 134 -8.50 19.50 -12.22
CA ASN A 134 -8.69 18.83 -13.51
C ASN A 134 -10.07 19.17 -14.08
N GLU A 135 -10.10 19.93 -15.17
CA GLU A 135 -11.32 20.40 -15.83
C GLU A 135 -12.24 19.27 -16.33
N ASP A 136 -11.69 18.08 -16.54
CA ASP A 136 -12.46 16.89 -16.93
C ASP A 136 -13.28 16.33 -15.76
N TYR A 137 -13.07 16.81 -14.53
CA TYR A 137 -13.73 16.34 -13.32
C TYR A 137 -14.67 17.37 -12.72
N MET A 138 -15.81 16.90 -12.24
CA MET A 138 -16.76 17.72 -11.49
C MET A 138 -16.65 17.40 -10.00
N ASN A 139 -16.40 18.43 -9.19
CA ASN A 139 -16.42 18.34 -7.74
C ASN A 139 -17.83 18.47 -7.19
N VAL A 140 -18.24 17.51 -6.38
CA VAL A 140 -19.55 17.43 -5.75
C VAL A 140 -19.36 17.52 -4.24
N SER A 141 -19.78 18.64 -3.64
CA SER A 141 -19.73 18.80 -2.18
C SER A 141 -20.80 17.94 -1.52
N VAL A 142 -20.38 17.15 -0.53
CA VAL A 142 -21.24 16.31 0.30
C VAL A 142 -20.97 16.60 1.78
N LYS A 143 -21.97 16.36 2.63
CA LYS A 143 -21.83 16.45 4.09
C LYS A 143 -22.23 15.13 4.71
N LEU A 144 -21.34 14.55 5.47
CA LEU A 144 -21.60 13.36 6.26
C LEU A 144 -21.78 13.73 7.73
N LYS A 145 -22.54 12.91 8.46
CA LYS A 145 -22.64 13.06 9.92
C LYS A 145 -21.30 12.64 10.51
N ASN A 146 -20.54 13.61 11.02
CA ASN A 146 -19.35 13.32 11.78
C ASN A 146 -19.75 12.85 13.19
N LYS A 147 -19.26 11.71 13.62
CA LYS A 147 -19.41 11.16 14.96
C LYS A 147 -18.04 10.77 15.47
N GLU A 148 -17.78 11.04 16.73
CA GLU A 148 -16.64 10.41 17.38
C GLU A 148 -16.83 8.89 17.33
N VAL A 149 -15.87 8.22 16.74
CA VAL A 149 -15.81 6.75 16.68
C VAL A 149 -14.57 6.28 17.43
N LYS A 150 -14.74 5.20 18.17
CA LYS A 150 -13.59 4.52 18.76
C LYS A 150 -12.85 3.82 17.63
N VAL A 151 -11.57 4.11 17.49
CA VAL A 151 -10.71 3.43 16.51
C VAL A 151 -10.61 1.96 16.88
N ASP A 152 -11.03 1.09 15.96
CA ASP A 152 -10.94 -0.37 16.07
C ASP A 152 -9.99 -0.91 14.98
N ARG A 153 -8.75 -0.45 15.04
CA ARG A 153 -7.71 -0.80 14.09
C ARG A 153 -6.53 -1.42 14.81
N TYR A 154 -6.03 -2.53 14.28
CA TYR A 154 -4.77 -3.08 14.75
C TYR A 154 -3.61 -2.12 14.41
N ILE A 155 -2.90 -1.66 15.43
CA ILE A 155 -1.68 -0.86 15.30
C ILE A 155 -0.53 -1.71 15.81
N ASP A 156 0.40 -2.03 14.93
CA ASP A 156 1.59 -2.80 15.30
C ASP A 156 2.50 -1.96 16.22
N LYS A 157 2.83 -2.51 17.39
CA LYS A 157 3.74 -1.86 18.35
C LYS A 157 5.19 -1.81 17.85
N ALA A 158 5.55 -2.69 16.93
CA ALA A 158 6.89 -2.79 16.35
C ALA A 158 6.82 -2.86 14.81
N PRO A 159 6.36 -1.79 14.13
CA PRO A 159 6.03 -1.82 12.69
C PRO A 159 7.23 -2.14 11.79
N PHE A 160 8.46 -1.94 12.31
CA PHE A 160 9.70 -2.21 11.58
C PHE A 160 10.21 -3.66 11.76
N VAL A 161 9.71 -4.37 12.77
CA VAL A 161 10.17 -5.73 13.10
C VAL A 161 9.01 -6.72 12.97
N PRO A 162 8.94 -7.53 11.91
CA PRO A 162 7.87 -8.51 11.76
C PRO A 162 7.79 -9.44 12.97
N SER A 163 6.58 -9.65 13.48
CA SER A 163 6.30 -10.58 14.57
C SER A 163 6.52 -12.03 14.15
N ASP A 164 6.24 -12.36 12.89
CA ASP A 164 6.51 -13.67 12.30
C ASP A 164 8.02 -13.89 12.13
N THR A 165 8.54 -14.96 12.70
CA THR A 165 9.98 -15.27 12.71
C THR A 165 10.55 -15.48 11.31
N ASN A 166 9.82 -16.14 10.41
CA ASN A 166 10.30 -16.39 9.05
C ASN A 166 10.35 -15.09 8.25
N LYS A 167 9.32 -14.26 8.35
CA LYS A 167 9.30 -12.93 7.71
C LYS A 167 10.39 -12.03 8.27
N ARG A 168 10.63 -12.08 9.58
CA ARG A 168 11.71 -11.31 10.22
C ARG A 168 13.08 -11.74 9.73
N ASN A 169 13.36 -13.05 9.69
CA ASN A 169 14.62 -13.57 9.22
C ASN A 169 14.87 -13.22 7.75
N ALA A 170 13.87 -13.43 6.88
CA ALA A 170 13.95 -13.05 5.47
C ALA A 170 14.25 -11.55 5.30
N ARG A 171 13.58 -10.68 6.08
CA ARG A 171 13.86 -9.23 6.06
C ARG A 171 15.26 -8.89 6.54
N CYS A 172 15.76 -9.55 7.60
CA CYS A 172 17.11 -9.32 8.09
C CYS A 172 18.17 -9.75 7.06
N GLU A 173 17.96 -10.89 6.40
CA GLU A 173 18.81 -11.35 5.32
C GLU A 173 18.82 -10.38 4.13
N GLU A 174 17.64 -9.94 3.71
CA GLU A 174 17.49 -8.96 2.63
C GLU A 174 18.22 -7.63 2.94
N ILE A 175 18.06 -7.09 4.16
CA ILE A 175 18.74 -5.87 4.60
C ILE A 175 20.27 -6.07 4.55
N LEU A 176 20.77 -7.20 5.04
CA LEU A 176 22.19 -7.50 5.02
C LEU A 176 22.74 -7.64 3.59
N GLU A 177 22.00 -8.30 2.71
CA GLU A 177 22.37 -8.44 1.29
C GLU A 177 22.38 -7.10 0.56
N ILE A 178 21.36 -6.24 0.75
CA ILE A 178 21.31 -4.91 0.13
C ILE A 178 22.55 -4.09 0.51
N GLN A 179 22.93 -4.07 1.79
CA GLN A 179 24.12 -3.35 2.25
C GLN A 179 25.42 -3.96 1.71
N THR A 180 25.52 -5.29 1.74
CA THR A 180 26.67 -6.03 1.23
C THR A 180 26.90 -5.76 -0.26
N TRP A 181 25.86 -5.85 -1.07
CA TRP A 181 25.94 -5.62 -2.50
C TRP A 181 26.22 -4.15 -2.83
N GLY A 182 25.67 -3.22 -2.04
CA GLY A 182 25.97 -1.80 -2.16
C GLY A 182 27.47 -1.50 -1.94
N LEU A 183 28.05 -2.05 -0.86
CA LEU A 183 29.47 -1.89 -0.55
C LEU A 183 30.36 -2.61 -1.58
N ARG A 184 30.04 -3.87 -1.92
CA ARG A 184 30.71 -4.62 -2.97
C ARG A 184 30.83 -3.82 -4.25
N ARG A 185 29.72 -3.24 -4.70
CA ARG A 185 29.67 -2.47 -5.94
C ARG A 185 30.58 -1.24 -5.90
N ARG A 186 30.67 -0.59 -4.74
CA ARG A 186 31.57 0.56 -4.54
C ARG A 186 33.04 0.16 -4.57
N LEU A 187 33.42 -0.92 -3.87
CA LEU A 187 34.79 -1.44 -3.86
C LEU A 187 35.23 -1.85 -5.27
N GLU A 188 34.36 -2.58 -5.98
CA GLU A 188 34.60 -3.00 -7.36
C GLU A 188 34.79 -1.82 -8.31
N HIS A 189 33.92 -0.79 -8.22
CA HIS A 189 33.98 0.40 -9.07
C HIS A 189 35.23 1.26 -8.81
N THR A 190 35.63 1.40 -7.56
CA THR A 190 36.80 2.21 -7.17
C THR A 190 38.12 1.47 -7.26
N GLY A 191 38.10 0.14 -7.41
CA GLY A 191 39.28 -0.70 -7.34
C GLY A 191 39.92 -0.81 -5.94
N CYS A 192 39.18 -0.39 -4.91
CA CYS A 192 39.65 -0.45 -3.53
C CYS A 192 39.61 -1.88 -3.00
N SER A 193 40.76 -2.35 -2.47
CA SER A 193 40.91 -3.66 -1.84
C SER A 193 41.05 -3.60 -0.32
N ASN A 194 40.96 -2.42 0.28
CA ASN A 194 41.10 -2.21 1.71
C ASN A 194 39.89 -1.44 2.27
N ALA A 195 39.50 -1.77 3.49
CA ALA A 195 38.50 -1.06 4.26
C ALA A 195 38.99 -0.85 5.70
N VAL A 196 38.72 0.32 6.27
CA VAL A 196 39.05 0.64 7.65
C VAL A 196 37.76 0.93 8.38
N ILE A 197 37.53 0.27 9.51
CA ILE A 197 36.31 0.39 10.30
C ILE A 197 36.66 0.74 11.73
N GLY A 198 36.09 1.83 12.23
CA GLY A 198 36.17 2.18 13.65
C GLY A 198 35.13 1.37 14.45
N ILE A 199 35.59 0.36 15.19
CA ILE A 199 34.71 -0.51 15.97
C ILE A 199 34.60 0.00 17.41
N SER A 200 33.42 0.52 17.75
CA SER A 200 33.09 0.96 19.12
C SER A 200 32.57 -0.18 20.02
N GLY A 201 32.26 -1.34 19.45
CA GLY A 201 31.58 -2.44 20.15
C GLY A 201 30.03 -2.32 20.16
N GLY A 202 29.48 -1.27 19.56
CA GLY A 202 28.04 -1.08 19.39
C GLY A 202 27.48 -1.86 18.18
N LEU A 203 26.14 -1.90 18.07
CA LEU A 203 25.45 -2.62 17.00
C LEU A 203 25.80 -2.11 15.59
N ASP A 204 25.89 -0.79 15.43
CA ASP A 204 26.14 -0.17 14.12
C ASP A 204 27.52 -0.55 13.57
N SER A 205 28.57 -0.43 14.39
CA SER A 205 29.93 -0.80 14.00
C SER A 205 30.10 -2.30 13.77
N THR A 206 29.38 -3.12 14.55
CA THR A 206 29.35 -4.57 14.34
C THR A 206 28.66 -4.94 13.03
N LEU A 207 27.53 -4.29 12.70
CA LEU A 207 26.84 -4.49 11.44
C LEU A 207 27.72 -4.06 10.26
N ALA A 208 28.39 -2.90 10.37
CA ALA A 208 29.32 -2.43 9.35
C ALA A 208 30.47 -3.43 9.12
N LEU A 209 30.99 -4.05 10.18
CA LEU A 209 32.00 -5.12 10.05
C LEU A 209 31.46 -6.32 9.31
N LEU A 210 30.28 -6.83 9.68
CA LEU A 210 29.65 -7.99 9.01
C LEU A 210 29.40 -7.74 7.53
N VAL A 211 28.86 -6.57 7.19
CA VAL A 211 28.64 -6.14 5.80
C VAL A 211 29.96 -6.09 5.03
N THR A 212 31.01 -5.54 5.63
CA THR A 212 32.33 -5.44 5.00
C THR A 212 32.93 -6.84 4.76
N VAL A 213 32.91 -7.72 5.75
CA VAL A 213 33.39 -9.09 5.62
C VAL A 213 32.66 -9.83 4.49
N LYS A 214 31.32 -9.76 4.45
CA LYS A 214 30.55 -10.39 3.37
C LYS A 214 30.87 -9.79 1.99
N ALA A 215 31.09 -8.48 1.90
CA ALA A 215 31.46 -7.83 0.63
C ALA A 215 32.85 -8.27 0.15
N PHE A 216 33.82 -8.41 1.05
CA PHE A 216 35.16 -8.91 0.76
C PHE A 216 35.12 -10.37 0.30
N ASP A 217 34.33 -11.22 0.97
CA ASP A 217 34.14 -12.62 0.56
C ASP A 217 33.55 -12.72 -0.86
N ALA A 218 32.52 -11.89 -1.14
CA ALA A 218 31.89 -11.87 -2.45
C ALA A 218 32.81 -11.36 -3.57
N LEU A 219 33.82 -10.55 -3.24
CA LEU A 219 34.88 -10.08 -4.14
C LEU A 219 36.13 -10.95 -4.13
N ARG A 220 36.18 -11.97 -3.26
CA ARG A 220 37.37 -12.81 -3.03
C ARG A 220 38.61 -12.00 -2.63
N LEU A 221 38.42 -10.92 -1.89
CA LEU A 221 39.48 -10.11 -1.32
C LEU A 221 40.00 -10.73 -0.03
N ASP A 222 41.30 -10.52 0.23
CA ASP A 222 41.93 -11.00 1.46
C ASP A 222 41.42 -10.20 2.66
N ARG A 223 41.18 -10.87 3.79
CA ARG A 223 40.70 -10.27 5.05
C ARG A 223 41.84 -9.86 5.99
N LYS A 224 43.04 -9.70 5.51
CA LYS A 224 44.18 -9.30 6.33
C LYS A 224 44.11 -7.87 6.80
#